data_ce7efc367d43f1ec0a8d505e3c7b7e30
#
_entry.id   ce7efc367d43f1ec0a8d505e3c7b7e30
#
_cell.length_a   1.000
_cell.length_b   1.000
_cell.length_c   1.000
_cell.angle_alpha   90.00
_cell.angle_beta   90.00
_cell.angle_gamma   90.00
#
_symmetry.space_group_name_H-M   'P 1'
#
loop_
_entity.id
_entity.type
_entity.pdbx_description
1 polymer ?
#
loop_
_entity_poly.entity_id
_entity_poly.type
_entity_poly.pdbx_seq_one_letter_code
_entity_poly.pdbx_strand_id
1 'polypeptide(L)'
;MYHKAYGIIETLAPLHVGASAGEETGNLNLIFRDQFTQTGIIPGSSIRGRFRADMRQSDRPNMTSNQTKALTNVWYGHDSEADETEGESDGTTEANTTDTTKDRTTEALVKFEYASLVWLPVFCPGQPIVWVTCPRLLKRYQQITGGPIIQKGDKKGQLANIPKPSDGKHPVYLREERDRLFFNLGFLDNLDKRPDLTYWVPTGTKVEPDNLVVVQDADISLIHDMALYRQTRTQLHDDVKQIQNF
;
A
#
# COMPACT_ATOMS: atom_id res chain seq x y z
N MET A 1 -6.35 20.77 16.41
CA MET A 1 -5.18 19.90 16.68
C MET A 1 -5.46 18.54 16.01
N TYR A 2 -4.59 18.05 15.12
CA TYR A 2 -4.80 16.78 14.44
C TYR A 2 -4.10 15.66 15.21
N HIS A 3 -4.80 14.56 15.41
CA HIS A 3 -4.21 13.31 15.89
C HIS A 3 -3.68 12.53 14.71
N LYS A 4 -2.45 12.04 14.84
CA LYS A 4 -1.81 11.20 13.81
C LYS A 4 -1.73 9.77 14.34
N ALA A 5 -2.06 8.83 13.48
CA ALA A 5 -1.87 7.41 13.71
C ALA A 5 -1.24 6.77 12.48
N TYR A 6 -0.60 5.65 12.65
CA TYR A 6 -0.07 4.85 11.55
C TYR A 6 -0.46 3.39 11.71
N GLY A 7 -0.49 2.68 10.60
CA GLY A 7 -0.72 1.25 10.55
C GLY A 7 0.27 0.59 9.61
N ILE A 8 0.48 -0.71 9.80
CA ILE A 8 1.23 -1.56 8.89
C ILE A 8 0.25 -2.46 8.16
N ILE A 9 0.35 -2.49 6.83
CA ILE A 9 -0.42 -3.38 5.98
C ILE A 9 0.51 -4.50 5.52
N GLU A 10 0.18 -5.72 5.87
CA GLU A 10 0.85 -6.92 5.37
C GLU A 10 -0.06 -7.61 4.36
N THR A 11 0.46 -7.82 3.15
CA THR A 11 -0.28 -8.52 2.10
C THR A 11 -0.08 -10.02 2.26
N LEU A 12 -1.16 -10.77 2.43
CA LEU A 12 -1.14 -12.23 2.58
C LEU A 12 -1.21 -12.96 1.22
N ALA A 13 -1.47 -12.21 0.16
CA ALA A 13 -1.54 -12.66 -1.22
C ALA A 13 -1.13 -11.51 -2.15
N PRO A 14 -0.86 -11.79 -3.44
CA PRO A 14 -0.57 -10.73 -4.41
C PRO A 14 -1.65 -9.66 -4.41
N LEU A 15 -1.26 -8.41 -4.18
CA LEU A 15 -2.16 -7.26 -4.16
C LEU A 15 -2.07 -6.52 -5.48
N HIS A 16 -3.22 -6.27 -6.10
CA HIS A 16 -3.34 -5.43 -7.28
C HIS A 16 -4.19 -4.20 -6.97
N VAL A 17 -3.58 -3.03 -7.01
CA VAL A 17 -4.30 -1.75 -6.97
C VAL A 17 -4.11 -1.09 -8.33
N GLY A 18 -5.14 -1.21 -9.19
CA GLY A 18 -5.08 -0.72 -10.57
C GLY A 18 -5.01 0.80 -10.62
N ALA A 19 -4.06 1.31 -11.40
CA ALA A 19 -4.18 2.64 -11.96
C ALA A 19 -5.25 2.58 -13.06
N SER A 20 -6.15 3.56 -13.14
CA SER A 20 -7.07 3.64 -14.26
C SER A 20 -6.23 3.74 -15.53
N ALA A 21 -6.17 2.66 -16.30
CA ALA A 21 -5.57 2.68 -17.61
C ALA A 21 -6.49 3.50 -18.52
N GLY A 22 -5.99 4.58 -19.08
CA GLY A 22 -6.65 5.20 -20.24
C GLY A 22 -6.81 4.18 -21.36
N GLU A 23 -7.73 4.41 -22.25
CA GLU A 23 -8.03 3.54 -23.40
C GLU A 23 -6.79 3.21 -24.26
N GLU A 24 -5.70 3.98 -24.11
CA GLU A 24 -4.46 3.87 -24.88
C GLU A 24 -3.54 2.71 -24.46
N THR A 25 -3.74 2.11 -23.28
CA THR A 25 -2.86 1.05 -22.77
C THR A 25 -3.35 -0.37 -23.06
N GLY A 26 -4.46 -0.52 -23.78
CA GLY A 26 -5.03 -1.82 -24.11
C GLY A 26 -5.38 -2.66 -22.87
N ASN A 27 -5.12 -3.97 -22.91
CA ASN A 27 -5.43 -4.89 -21.81
C ASN A 27 -4.45 -4.86 -20.63
N LEU A 28 -3.55 -3.86 -20.53
CA LEU A 28 -2.57 -3.76 -19.46
C LEU A 28 -3.19 -3.09 -18.22
N ASN A 29 -3.48 -3.88 -17.21
CA ASN A 29 -3.83 -3.38 -15.88
C ASN A 29 -2.57 -2.95 -15.12
N LEU A 30 -2.22 -1.68 -15.25
CA LEU A 30 -1.09 -1.09 -14.53
C LEU A 30 -1.44 -0.88 -13.06
N ILE A 31 -0.45 -1.02 -12.19
CA ILE A 31 -0.58 -0.70 -10.77
C ILE A 31 -0.25 0.76 -10.48
N PHE A 32 -0.84 1.32 -9.43
CA PHE A 32 -0.40 2.62 -8.90
C PHE A 32 1.03 2.55 -8.38
N ARG A 33 1.86 3.52 -8.77
CA ARG A 33 3.27 3.61 -8.39
C ARG A 33 3.59 4.94 -7.74
N ASP A 34 4.52 4.90 -6.80
CA ASP A 34 5.17 6.11 -6.31
C ASP A 34 6.02 6.74 -7.42
N GLN A 35 5.92 8.06 -7.58
CA GLN A 35 6.58 8.77 -8.67
C GLN A 35 8.12 8.69 -8.59
N PHE A 36 8.68 8.61 -7.38
CA PHE A 36 10.13 8.67 -7.18
C PHE A 36 10.78 7.31 -7.08
N THR A 37 10.14 6.37 -6.42
CA THR A 37 10.67 5.01 -6.24
C THR A 37 10.22 4.04 -7.32
N GLN A 38 9.17 4.39 -8.07
CA GLN A 38 8.51 3.54 -9.05
C GLN A 38 8.00 2.21 -8.46
N THR A 39 7.91 2.12 -7.14
CA THR A 39 7.33 0.96 -6.45
C THR A 39 5.82 1.08 -6.31
N GLY A 40 5.13 -0.05 -6.20
CA GLY A 40 3.68 -0.06 -5.99
C GLY A 40 3.27 0.65 -4.70
N ILE A 41 2.15 1.36 -4.75
CA ILE A 41 1.52 2.03 -3.60
C ILE A 41 0.04 1.66 -3.50
N ILE A 42 -0.51 1.83 -2.31
CA ILE A 42 -1.96 1.81 -2.12
C ILE A 42 -2.41 3.26 -1.91
N PRO A 43 -3.16 3.86 -2.85
CA PRO A 43 -3.64 5.24 -2.71
C PRO A 43 -4.49 5.43 -1.46
N GLY A 44 -4.40 6.59 -0.83
CA GLY A 44 -5.22 6.92 0.33
C GLY A 44 -6.73 6.88 0.04
N SER A 45 -7.13 7.16 -1.21
CA SER A 45 -8.51 7.02 -1.66
C SER A 45 -8.99 5.57 -1.63
N SER A 46 -8.15 4.60 -2.05
CA SER A 46 -8.48 3.17 -2.00
C SER A 46 -8.62 2.68 -0.56
N ILE A 47 -7.71 3.11 0.32
CA ILE A 47 -7.78 2.80 1.76
C ILE A 47 -9.07 3.38 2.35
N ARG A 48 -9.34 4.65 2.09
CA ARG A 48 -10.57 5.32 2.55
C ARG A 48 -11.82 4.62 2.06
N GLY A 49 -11.87 4.26 0.76
CA GLY A 49 -13.01 3.56 0.16
C GLY A 49 -13.28 2.22 0.85
N ARG A 50 -12.24 1.47 1.18
CA ARG A 50 -12.38 0.20 1.88
C ARG A 50 -12.92 0.37 3.30
N PHE A 51 -12.35 1.28 4.09
CA PHE A 51 -12.86 1.57 5.44
C PHE A 51 -14.30 2.09 5.43
N ARG A 52 -14.64 2.92 4.43
CA ARG A 52 -16.00 3.40 4.22
C ARG A 52 -16.98 2.26 3.95
N ALA A 53 -16.62 1.32 3.07
CA ALA A 53 -17.42 0.15 2.76
C ALA A 53 -17.61 -0.74 3.99
N ASP A 54 -16.53 -1.05 4.70
CA ASP A 54 -16.57 -1.88 5.91
C ASP A 54 -17.44 -1.24 7.01
N MET A 55 -17.34 0.08 7.17
CA MET A 55 -18.17 0.79 8.14
C MET A 55 -19.67 0.75 7.80
N ARG A 56 -20.01 0.82 6.51
CA ARG A 56 -21.40 0.72 6.04
C ARG A 56 -21.98 -0.69 6.18
N GLN A 57 -21.14 -1.72 6.01
CA GLN A 57 -21.53 -3.13 6.11
C GLN A 57 -21.49 -3.69 7.53
N SER A 58 -20.87 -2.97 8.49
CA SER A 58 -20.75 -3.45 9.86
C SER A 58 -22.12 -3.45 10.54
N ASP A 59 -22.55 -4.63 11.01
CA ASP A 59 -23.73 -4.77 11.86
C ASP A 59 -23.49 -4.04 13.19
N ARG A 60 -24.23 -2.96 13.39
CA ARG A 60 -24.24 -2.19 14.62
C ARG A 60 -25.58 -2.35 15.30
N PRO A 61 -25.68 -3.14 16.38
CA PRO A 61 -26.96 -3.55 16.96
C PRO A 61 -27.85 -2.41 17.42
N ASN A 62 -27.31 -1.20 17.56
CA ASN A 62 -28.02 -0.02 18.06
C ASN A 62 -28.19 1.10 17.00
N MET A 63 -27.91 0.82 15.71
CA MET A 63 -27.98 1.82 14.66
C MET A 63 -28.77 1.32 13.46
N THR A 64 -29.61 2.20 12.91
CA THR A 64 -30.28 1.94 11.64
C THR A 64 -29.29 2.13 10.47
N SER A 65 -29.62 1.56 9.30
CA SER A 65 -28.81 1.72 8.07
C SER A 65 -28.58 3.19 7.74
N ASN A 66 -29.58 4.06 7.87
CA ASN A 66 -29.45 5.49 7.61
C ASN A 66 -28.54 6.20 8.62
N GLN A 67 -28.56 5.80 9.89
CA GLN A 67 -27.64 6.34 10.90
C GLN A 67 -26.21 5.91 10.64
N THR A 68 -25.99 4.66 10.21
CA THR A 68 -24.66 4.16 9.83
C THR A 68 -24.13 4.88 8.59
N LYS A 69 -24.99 5.14 7.57
CA LYS A 69 -24.64 5.92 6.37
C LYS A 69 -24.26 7.36 6.74
N ALA A 70 -25.05 8.03 7.57
CA ALA A 70 -24.76 9.39 8.04
C ALA A 70 -23.43 9.46 8.80
N LEU A 71 -23.20 8.55 9.74
CA LEU A 71 -21.94 8.48 10.49
C LEU A 71 -20.74 8.20 9.58
N THR A 72 -20.89 7.31 8.61
CA THR A 72 -19.84 6.99 7.61
C THR A 72 -19.47 8.22 6.78
N ASN A 73 -20.47 9.02 6.38
CA ASN A 73 -20.24 10.25 5.63
C ASN A 73 -19.49 11.30 6.46
N VAL A 74 -19.75 11.40 7.76
CA VAL A 74 -18.99 12.28 8.67
C VAL A 74 -17.52 11.86 8.74
N TRP A 75 -17.23 10.58 8.88
CA TRP A 75 -15.85 10.09 9.02
C TRP A 75 -15.06 10.12 7.71
N TYR A 76 -15.69 9.71 6.60
CA TYR A 76 -14.98 9.45 5.34
C TYR A 76 -15.40 10.37 4.18
N GLY A 77 -16.28 11.32 4.43
CA GLY A 77 -16.79 12.25 3.44
C GLY A 77 -18.04 11.74 2.69
N HIS A 78 -18.76 12.66 2.11
CA HIS A 78 -20.00 12.41 1.36
C HIS A 78 -19.70 11.98 -0.08
N ASP A 79 -20.61 11.19 -0.68
CA ASP A 79 -20.60 10.79 -2.08
C ASP A 79 -21.69 11.57 -2.81
N SER A 80 -21.32 12.43 -3.72
CA SER A 80 -22.26 13.29 -4.41
C SER A 80 -23.21 12.55 -5.37
N GLU A 81 -22.83 11.32 -5.79
CA GLU A 81 -23.58 10.55 -6.80
C GLU A 81 -24.66 9.63 -6.21
N ALA A 82 -24.71 9.44 -4.89
CA ALA A 82 -25.57 8.43 -4.27
C ALA A 82 -26.99 8.89 -3.93
N ASP A 83 -27.35 10.16 -4.10
CA ASP A 83 -28.66 10.70 -3.67
C ASP A 83 -29.65 10.96 -4.84
N GLU A 84 -29.29 10.62 -6.09
CA GLU A 84 -30.18 10.87 -7.24
C GLU A 84 -31.20 9.75 -7.52
N THR A 85 -31.16 8.61 -6.80
CA THR A 85 -32.00 7.45 -7.12
C THR A 85 -33.17 7.18 -6.15
N GLU A 86 -33.40 8.00 -5.14
CA GLU A 86 -34.59 7.84 -4.26
C GLU A 86 -35.52 9.06 -4.32
N GLY A 87 -36.04 9.36 -5.48
CA GLY A 87 -36.98 10.47 -5.68
C GLY A 87 -37.93 10.27 -6.85
N GLU A 88 -38.46 9.06 -7.07
CA GLU A 88 -39.72 8.93 -7.80
C GLU A 88 -40.89 9.16 -6.80
N SER A 89 -41.37 10.36 -6.74
CA SER A 89 -42.73 10.62 -6.29
C SER A 89 -43.34 11.74 -7.12
N ASP A 90 -44.26 11.29 -7.96
CA ASP A 90 -45.54 11.92 -8.30
C ASP A 90 -45.59 13.47 -8.29
N GLY A 91 -45.98 13.96 -9.48
CA GLY A 91 -46.13 15.37 -9.73
C GLY A 91 -47.22 16.02 -8.90
N THR A 92 -46.92 17.23 -8.46
CA THR A 92 -47.76 18.43 -8.63
C THR A 92 -47.12 19.64 -7.93
N THR A 93 -46.92 20.68 -8.74
CA THR A 93 -47.09 22.13 -8.52
C THR A 93 -46.44 22.81 -7.29
N GLU A 94 -45.63 23.71 -7.52
CA GLU A 94 -45.56 25.15 -7.39
C GLU A 94 -44.17 25.67 -7.04
N ALA A 95 -43.75 26.60 -7.87
CA ALA A 95 -42.53 27.36 -7.72
C ALA A 95 -42.48 28.16 -6.42
N ASN A 96 -41.42 28.03 -5.65
CA ASN A 96 -40.84 29.16 -4.94
C ASN A 96 -39.32 28.95 -4.82
N THR A 97 -38.65 29.78 -5.57
CA THR A 97 -37.24 30.05 -5.55
C THR A 97 -36.70 30.33 -4.18
N THR A 98 -35.79 29.50 -3.73
CA THR A 98 -34.56 29.93 -3.05
C THR A 98 -33.49 28.92 -3.38
N ASP A 99 -32.71 29.35 -4.35
CA ASP A 99 -31.45 28.76 -4.76
C ASP A 99 -30.51 28.65 -3.55
N THR A 100 -30.47 27.50 -2.93
CA THR A 100 -29.35 27.06 -2.11
C THR A 100 -28.94 25.73 -2.67
N THR A 101 -28.13 25.76 -3.73
CA THR A 101 -27.18 24.71 -4.07
C THR A 101 -26.31 24.51 -2.83
N LYS A 102 -26.83 23.72 -1.90
CA LYS A 102 -26.04 23.20 -0.79
C LYS A 102 -24.95 22.39 -1.43
N ASP A 103 -23.76 22.99 -1.47
CA ASP A 103 -22.52 22.32 -1.75
C ASP A 103 -22.41 21.15 -0.77
N ARG A 104 -22.88 19.95 -1.19
CA ARG A 104 -23.08 18.78 -0.33
C ARG A 104 -21.79 18.02 -0.04
N THR A 105 -20.65 18.54 -0.49
CA THR A 105 -19.35 17.96 -0.19
C THR A 105 -18.91 18.32 1.22
N THR A 106 -19.01 17.38 2.15
CA THR A 106 -18.49 17.56 3.50
C THR A 106 -17.05 17.04 3.58
N GLU A 107 -16.18 17.81 4.24
CA GLU A 107 -14.80 17.40 4.47
C GLU A 107 -14.77 16.19 5.42
N ALA A 108 -14.02 15.15 5.04
CA ALA A 108 -13.86 13.96 5.86
C ALA A 108 -13.05 14.27 7.14
N LEU A 109 -13.49 13.73 8.28
CA LEU A 109 -12.73 13.84 9.54
C LEU A 109 -11.41 13.07 9.49
N VAL A 110 -11.37 11.94 8.77
CA VAL A 110 -10.18 11.09 8.64
C VAL A 110 -9.57 11.27 7.26
N LYS A 111 -8.30 11.64 7.24
CA LYS A 111 -7.51 11.76 6.01
C LYS A 111 -6.48 10.63 5.97
N PHE A 112 -6.47 9.89 4.87
CA PHE A 112 -5.53 8.81 4.63
C PHE A 112 -4.43 9.27 3.68
N GLU A 113 -3.18 9.12 4.09
CA GLU A 113 -2.06 9.14 3.17
C GLU A 113 -1.98 7.81 2.42
N TYR A 114 -1.28 7.80 1.28
CA TYR A 114 -1.00 6.55 0.57
C TYR A 114 -0.06 5.65 1.39
N ALA A 115 -0.28 4.34 1.34
CA ALA A 115 0.64 3.38 1.90
C ALA A 115 1.77 3.09 0.89
N SER A 116 3.00 3.31 1.34
CA SER A 116 4.21 3.00 0.58
C SER A 116 4.80 1.67 1.02
N LEU A 117 5.52 1.03 0.10
CA LEU A 117 6.26 -0.17 0.38
C LEU A 117 7.31 0.07 1.49
N VAL A 118 7.51 -0.93 2.35
CA VAL A 118 8.61 -0.96 3.33
C VAL A 118 9.56 -2.11 2.99
N TRP A 119 9.04 -3.33 2.92
CA TRP A 119 9.77 -4.53 2.56
C TRP A 119 9.05 -5.27 1.44
N LEU A 120 9.79 -5.71 0.44
CA LEU A 120 9.31 -6.45 -0.71
C LEU A 120 9.87 -7.86 -0.68
N PRO A 121 9.03 -8.91 -0.67
CA PRO A 121 9.51 -10.28 -0.84
C PRO A 121 9.94 -10.51 -2.28
N VAL A 122 11.15 -10.96 -2.47
CA VAL A 122 11.74 -11.24 -3.78
C VAL A 122 12.26 -12.67 -3.81
N PHE A 123 11.95 -13.41 -4.84
CA PHE A 123 12.47 -14.75 -5.03
C PHE A 123 13.98 -14.69 -5.30
N CYS A 124 14.75 -15.51 -4.55
CA CYS A 124 16.17 -15.64 -4.70
C CYS A 124 16.55 -17.12 -4.74
N PRO A 125 17.12 -17.65 -5.83
CA PRO A 125 17.55 -19.03 -5.90
C PRO A 125 18.46 -19.44 -4.73
N GLY A 126 18.13 -20.55 -4.09
CA GLY A 126 18.83 -21.06 -2.91
C GLY A 126 18.44 -20.39 -1.59
N GLN A 127 17.68 -19.30 -1.64
CA GLN A 127 16.96 -18.71 -0.51
C GLN A 127 15.58 -18.32 -1.03
N PRO A 128 14.49 -19.03 -0.70
CA PRO A 128 13.21 -18.90 -1.40
C PRO A 128 12.66 -17.48 -1.37
N ILE A 129 12.90 -16.73 -0.31
CA ILE A 129 12.47 -15.34 -0.18
C ILE A 129 13.58 -14.53 0.51
N VAL A 130 13.95 -13.40 -0.11
CA VAL A 130 14.68 -12.31 0.53
C VAL A 130 13.80 -11.07 0.56
N TRP A 131 13.84 -10.35 1.68
CA TRP A 131 13.10 -9.12 1.86
C TRP A 131 13.97 -7.93 1.46
N VAL A 132 13.55 -7.24 0.42
CA VAL A 132 14.33 -6.14 -0.17
C VAL A 132 13.71 -4.80 0.17
N THR A 133 14.54 -3.82 0.48
CA THR A 133 14.17 -2.43 0.68
C THR A 133 15.27 -1.49 0.16
N CYS A 134 15.05 -0.18 0.24
CA CYS A 134 16.05 0.83 -0.06
C CYS A 134 16.03 1.97 0.98
N PRO A 135 17.05 2.81 1.06
CA PRO A 135 17.14 3.89 2.04
C PRO A 135 15.97 4.86 2.00
N ARG A 136 15.45 5.17 0.81
CA ARG A 136 14.30 6.07 0.63
C ARG A 136 13.03 5.52 1.25
N LEU A 137 12.73 4.23 1.08
CA LEU A 137 11.58 3.55 1.68
C LEU A 137 11.71 3.51 3.20
N LEU A 138 12.89 3.18 3.72
CA LEU A 138 13.15 3.18 5.17
C LEU A 138 13.07 4.58 5.78
N LYS A 139 13.51 5.61 5.05
CA LYS A 139 13.37 7.00 5.49
C LYS A 139 11.90 7.40 5.63
N ARG A 140 11.06 7.03 4.66
CA ARG A 140 9.61 7.28 4.73
C ARG A 140 8.98 6.51 5.90
N TYR A 141 9.33 5.24 6.06
CA TYR A 141 8.89 4.46 7.21
C TYR A 141 9.26 5.14 8.54
N GLN A 142 10.50 5.58 8.68
CA GLN A 142 10.97 6.32 9.85
C GLN A 142 10.20 7.61 10.09
N GLN A 143 9.89 8.38 9.05
CA GLN A 143 9.12 9.62 9.15
C GLN A 143 7.68 9.40 9.63
N ILE A 144 7.07 8.29 9.23
CA ILE A 144 5.69 7.94 9.58
C ILE A 144 5.61 7.39 11.00
N THR A 145 6.50 6.47 11.36
CA THR A 145 6.43 5.70 12.63
C THR A 145 7.25 6.31 13.77
N GLY A 146 8.14 7.27 13.48
CA GLY A 146 9.18 7.73 14.39
C GLY A 146 10.44 6.88 14.34
N GLY A 147 10.43 5.77 13.60
CA GLY A 147 11.57 4.87 13.37
C GLY A 147 11.92 3.97 14.55
N PRO A 148 12.81 3.00 14.33
CA PRO A 148 13.29 2.13 15.38
C PRO A 148 14.21 2.87 16.35
N ILE A 149 13.97 2.67 17.65
CA ILE A 149 14.78 3.24 18.73
C ILE A 149 15.66 2.14 19.30
N ILE A 150 16.97 2.34 19.18
CA ILE A 150 17.97 1.42 19.72
C ILE A 150 18.28 1.84 21.17
N GLN A 151 17.99 0.95 22.10
CA GLN A 151 18.42 1.12 23.48
C GLN A 151 19.86 0.59 23.63
N LYS A 152 20.79 1.44 24.01
CA LYS A 152 22.18 1.09 24.28
C LYS A 152 22.49 1.28 25.78
N GLY A 153 22.26 0.22 26.57
CA GLY A 153 22.39 0.29 28.04
C GLY A 153 21.39 1.24 28.69
N ASP A 154 21.76 1.91 29.77
CA ASP A 154 20.90 2.82 30.55
C ASP A 154 20.69 4.21 29.88
N LYS A 155 21.18 4.40 28.67
CA LYS A 155 21.03 5.69 27.96
C LYS A 155 19.69 5.73 27.23
N LYS A 156 19.10 6.95 27.18
CA LYS A 156 17.92 7.28 26.38
C LYS A 156 18.10 6.67 24.97
N GLY A 157 17.11 5.92 24.51
CA GLY A 157 17.16 5.25 23.22
C GLY A 157 17.50 6.25 22.09
N GLN A 158 18.40 5.85 21.22
CA GLN A 158 18.80 6.63 20.04
C GLN A 158 18.08 6.11 18.82
N LEU A 159 17.62 7.04 17.96
CA LEU A 159 17.04 6.69 16.68
C LEU A 159 18.06 5.94 15.82
N ALA A 160 17.64 4.82 15.21
CA ALA A 160 18.50 4.03 14.33
C ALA A 160 18.88 4.83 13.08
N ASN A 161 20.14 4.74 12.70
CA ASN A 161 20.60 5.27 11.42
C ASN A 161 20.03 4.44 10.27
N ILE A 162 19.55 5.12 9.22
CA ILE A 162 19.01 4.44 8.05
C ILE A 162 20.14 3.66 7.37
N PRO A 163 20.01 2.33 7.25
CA PRO A 163 21.01 1.53 6.55
C PRO A 163 20.97 1.89 5.06
N LYS A 164 22.15 2.08 4.50
CA LYS A 164 22.31 2.42 3.09
C LYS A 164 23.53 1.73 2.52
N PRO A 165 23.50 1.32 1.26
CA PRO A 165 24.68 0.87 0.55
C PRO A 165 25.75 1.94 0.51
N SER A 166 27.00 1.56 0.73
CA SER A 166 28.17 2.45 0.69
C SER A 166 29.34 1.71 0.10
N ASP A 167 30.16 2.41 -0.67
CA ASP A 167 31.38 1.85 -1.29
C ASP A 167 31.15 0.56 -2.09
N GLY A 168 29.99 0.49 -2.78
CA GLY A 168 29.60 -0.70 -3.54
C GLY A 168 29.16 -1.89 -2.69
N LYS A 169 29.03 -1.72 -1.35
CA LYS A 169 28.58 -2.78 -0.44
C LYS A 169 27.12 -2.65 -0.12
N HIS A 170 26.41 -3.78 -0.16
CA HIS A 170 24.98 -3.87 0.16
C HIS A 170 24.77 -4.39 1.59
N PRO A 171 24.10 -3.62 2.48
CA PRO A 171 23.73 -4.10 3.81
C PRO A 171 22.80 -5.31 3.71
N VAL A 172 23.17 -6.41 4.34
CA VAL A 172 22.37 -7.63 4.36
C VAL A 172 22.36 -8.25 5.75
N TYR A 173 21.28 -8.96 6.07
CA TYR A 173 21.26 -9.88 7.19
C TYR A 173 20.58 -11.18 6.73
N LEU A 174 21.40 -12.19 6.49
CA LEU A 174 20.99 -13.46 5.89
C LEU A 174 21.16 -14.58 6.91
N ARG A 175 20.27 -15.57 6.86
CA ARG A 175 20.33 -16.79 7.68
C ARG A 175 21.60 -17.58 7.35
N GLU A 176 21.85 -17.74 6.07
CA GLU A 176 23.07 -18.40 5.57
C GLU A 176 23.99 -17.35 4.93
N GLU A 177 25.27 -17.40 5.27
CA GLU A 177 26.26 -16.52 4.64
C GLU A 177 26.43 -16.88 3.17
N ARG A 178 26.35 -15.87 2.33
CA ARG A 178 26.54 -15.98 0.88
C ARG A 178 27.34 -14.80 0.38
N ASP A 179 28.12 -15.06 -0.65
CA ASP A 179 28.90 -14.01 -1.33
C ASP A 179 28.03 -13.24 -2.34
N ARG A 180 26.97 -13.87 -2.85
CA ARG A 180 26.08 -13.30 -3.86
C ARG A 180 24.63 -13.71 -3.66
N LEU A 181 23.74 -12.80 -4.03
CA LEU A 181 22.30 -13.05 -4.13
C LEU A 181 21.88 -12.94 -5.60
N PHE A 182 21.24 -13.97 -6.11
CA PHE A 182 20.78 -14.02 -7.50
C PHE A 182 19.32 -13.62 -7.60
N PHE A 183 19.03 -12.74 -8.54
CA PHE A 183 17.67 -12.35 -8.92
C PHE A 183 17.45 -12.70 -10.40
N ASN A 184 16.20 -12.59 -10.87
CA ASN A 184 15.87 -13.00 -12.25
C ASN A 184 16.71 -12.32 -13.34
N LEU A 185 17.10 -11.05 -13.16
CA LEU A 185 17.81 -10.26 -14.15
C LEU A 185 19.24 -9.87 -13.74
N GLY A 186 19.73 -10.40 -12.63
CA GLY A 186 21.06 -10.04 -12.14
C GLY A 186 21.40 -10.62 -10.79
N PHE A 187 22.46 -10.13 -10.21
CA PHE A 187 22.91 -10.52 -8.88
C PHE A 187 23.41 -9.32 -8.09
N LEU A 188 23.39 -9.44 -6.77
CA LEU A 188 24.09 -8.55 -5.86
C LEU A 188 25.31 -9.26 -5.31
N ASP A 189 26.43 -8.62 -5.35
CA ASP A 189 27.68 -9.01 -4.68
C ASP A 189 28.06 -7.96 -3.61
N ASN A 190 29.27 -8.11 -3.04
CA ASN A 190 29.77 -7.21 -2.01
C ASN A 190 28.78 -7.01 -0.85
N LEU A 191 28.31 -8.13 -0.31
CA LEU A 191 27.34 -8.14 0.77
C LEU A 191 28.02 -7.77 2.11
N ASP A 192 27.43 -6.78 2.82
CA ASP A 192 27.90 -6.31 4.14
C ASP A 192 26.94 -6.78 5.22
N LYS A 193 27.40 -7.69 6.10
CA LYS A 193 26.57 -8.28 7.15
C LYS A 193 26.22 -7.24 8.22
N ARG A 194 24.93 -6.92 8.34
CA ARG A 194 24.40 -5.90 9.22
C ARG A 194 23.22 -6.42 10.06
N PRO A 195 23.50 -6.95 11.27
CA PRO A 195 22.46 -7.44 12.19
C PRO A 195 21.46 -6.36 12.62
N ASP A 196 21.86 -5.09 12.58
CA ASP A 196 21.01 -3.94 12.90
C ASP A 196 19.85 -3.72 11.92
N LEU A 197 19.84 -4.42 10.78
CA LEU A 197 18.70 -4.43 9.86
C LEU A 197 17.41 -5.00 10.51
N THR A 198 17.56 -5.91 11.47
CA THR A 198 16.42 -6.49 12.20
C THR A 198 15.57 -5.45 12.92
N TYR A 199 16.14 -4.32 13.34
CA TYR A 199 15.39 -3.22 13.96
C TYR A 199 14.41 -2.54 13.00
N TRP A 200 14.62 -2.69 11.69
CA TRP A 200 13.80 -2.07 10.66
C TRP A 200 12.62 -2.94 10.21
N VAL A 201 12.50 -4.13 10.77
CA VAL A 201 11.34 -4.99 10.55
C VAL A 201 10.19 -4.51 11.43
N PRO A 202 9.01 -4.17 10.85
CA PRO A 202 7.87 -3.73 11.63
C PRO A 202 7.39 -4.84 12.58
N THR A 203 7.12 -4.48 13.82
CA THR A 203 6.66 -5.42 14.84
C THR A 203 5.32 -6.05 14.45
N GLY A 204 5.18 -7.36 14.64
CA GLY A 204 3.93 -8.09 14.37
C GLY A 204 3.73 -8.51 12.93
N THR A 205 4.72 -8.28 12.05
CA THR A 205 4.69 -8.75 10.66
C THR A 205 5.36 -10.12 10.53
N LYS A 206 5.09 -10.81 9.40
CA LYS A 206 5.71 -12.09 9.04
C LYS A 206 7.00 -11.92 8.23
N VAL A 207 7.53 -10.70 8.15
CA VAL A 207 8.84 -10.47 7.53
C VAL A 207 9.90 -11.25 8.30
N GLU A 208 10.58 -12.16 7.62
CA GLU A 208 11.65 -12.95 8.21
C GLU A 208 12.87 -12.04 8.47
N PRO A 209 13.25 -11.84 9.74
CA PRO A 209 14.29 -10.87 10.08
C PRO A 209 15.71 -11.32 9.69
N ASP A 210 15.88 -12.53 9.21
CA ASP A 210 17.14 -13.16 8.85
C ASP A 210 17.38 -13.32 7.34
N ASN A 211 16.56 -12.64 6.51
CA ASN A 211 16.75 -12.59 5.05
C ASN A 211 16.49 -11.17 4.51
N LEU A 212 17.19 -10.19 5.07
CA LEU A 212 16.99 -8.77 4.78
C LEU A 212 18.09 -8.24 3.86
N VAL A 213 17.72 -7.41 2.90
CA VAL A 213 18.63 -6.79 1.94
C VAL A 213 18.27 -5.33 1.71
N VAL A 214 19.26 -4.45 1.76
CA VAL A 214 19.12 -3.04 1.40
C VAL A 214 19.86 -2.76 0.11
N VAL A 215 19.12 -2.36 -0.93
CA VAL A 215 19.66 -2.02 -2.25
C VAL A 215 19.75 -0.51 -2.44
N GLN A 216 20.40 -0.08 -3.51
CA GLN A 216 20.44 1.33 -3.89
C GLN A 216 19.03 1.84 -4.23
N ASP A 217 18.78 3.13 -3.98
CA ASP A 217 17.51 3.76 -4.38
C ASP A 217 17.25 3.68 -5.89
N ALA A 218 18.32 3.59 -6.69
CA ALA A 218 18.21 3.45 -8.14
C ALA A 218 17.78 2.06 -8.60
N ASP A 219 18.06 1.02 -7.80
CA ASP A 219 17.85 -0.37 -8.20
C ASP A 219 16.47 -0.89 -7.77
N ILE A 220 15.81 -0.24 -6.80
CA ILE A 220 14.59 -0.74 -6.21
C ILE A 220 13.44 -0.88 -7.22
N SER A 221 13.34 0.01 -8.19
CA SER A 221 12.30 -0.07 -9.22
C SER A 221 12.44 -1.29 -10.10
N LEU A 222 13.66 -1.61 -10.52
CA LEU A 222 13.95 -2.78 -11.34
C LEU A 222 13.67 -4.08 -10.57
N ILE A 223 14.13 -4.14 -9.31
CA ILE A 223 13.91 -5.30 -8.45
C ILE A 223 12.41 -5.48 -8.16
N HIS A 224 11.69 -4.38 -7.95
CA HIS A 224 10.25 -4.42 -7.80
C HIS A 224 9.55 -5.01 -9.04
N ASP A 225 9.92 -4.57 -10.24
CA ASP A 225 9.34 -5.07 -11.48
C ASP A 225 9.63 -6.56 -11.72
N MET A 226 10.80 -7.04 -11.31
CA MET A 226 11.13 -8.47 -11.35
C MET A 226 10.31 -9.30 -10.36
N ALA A 227 9.96 -8.72 -9.21
CA ALA A 227 9.21 -9.41 -8.16
C ALA A 227 7.70 -9.41 -8.39
N LEU A 228 7.18 -8.60 -9.33
CA LEU A 228 5.76 -8.55 -9.60
C LEU A 228 5.25 -9.87 -10.18
N TYR A 229 4.19 -10.37 -9.58
CA TYR A 229 3.46 -11.51 -10.11
C TYR A 229 2.61 -11.07 -11.31
N ARG A 230 2.86 -11.66 -12.46
CA ARG A 230 2.08 -11.41 -13.70
C ARG A 230 1.02 -12.48 -13.85
N GLN A 231 -0.25 -12.07 -13.87
CA GLN A 231 -1.38 -12.95 -14.10
C GLN A 231 -2.16 -12.47 -15.33
N THR A 232 -2.31 -13.35 -16.31
CA THR A 232 -3.25 -13.14 -17.41
C THR A 232 -4.67 -13.37 -16.93
N ARG A 233 -5.58 -12.42 -17.24
CA ARG A 233 -7.02 -12.63 -17.08
C ARG A 233 -7.60 -12.90 -18.45
N THR A 234 -8.29 -14.02 -18.57
CA THR A 234 -9.05 -14.39 -19.75
C THR A 234 -10.52 -14.43 -19.40
N GLN A 235 -11.36 -13.85 -20.24
CA GLN A 235 -12.80 -14.00 -20.12
C GLN A 235 -13.20 -15.25 -20.92
N LEU A 236 -13.83 -16.20 -20.27
CA LEU A 236 -14.36 -17.41 -20.91
C LEU A 236 -15.80 -17.18 -21.31
N HIS A 237 -16.21 -17.75 -22.43
CA HIS A 237 -17.60 -17.82 -22.82
C HIS A 237 -18.30 -18.89 -21.96
N ASP A 238 -19.43 -18.53 -21.34
CA ASP A 238 -20.11 -19.41 -20.36
C ASP A 238 -20.52 -20.75 -20.93
N ASP A 239 -20.94 -20.77 -22.19
CA ASP A 239 -21.49 -21.99 -22.83
C ASP A 239 -20.43 -22.93 -23.44
N VAL A 240 -19.30 -22.40 -23.89
CA VAL A 240 -18.32 -23.17 -24.69
C VAL A 240 -16.92 -23.21 -24.10
N LYS A 241 -16.65 -22.58 -22.96
CA LYS A 241 -15.32 -22.47 -22.33
C LYS A 241 -14.20 -22.02 -23.28
N GLN A 242 -14.57 -21.27 -24.32
CA GLN A 242 -13.62 -20.66 -25.24
C GLN A 242 -13.22 -19.26 -24.74
N ILE A 243 -11.98 -18.91 -25.01
CA ILE A 243 -11.46 -17.57 -24.65
C ILE A 243 -12.14 -16.54 -25.53
N GLN A 244 -12.83 -15.59 -24.91
CA GLN A 244 -13.56 -14.52 -25.60
C GLN A 244 -12.64 -13.34 -25.98
N ASN A 245 -11.66 -13.04 -25.13
CA ASN A 245 -10.65 -12.00 -25.34
C ASN A 245 -9.34 -12.35 -24.60
N PHE A 246 -8.22 -11.96 -25.18
CA PHE A 246 -6.91 -11.99 -24.55
C PHE A 246 -6.61 -10.68 -23.85
#